data_f06c0b30df1bd6c93b293f9a678f114a
#
_entry.id   f06c0b30df1bd6c93b293f9a678f114a
#
_cell.length_a   1.000
_cell.length_b   1.000
_cell.length_c   1.000
_cell.angle_alpha   90.00
_cell.angle_beta   90.00
_cell.angle_gamma   90.00
#
_symmetry.space_group_name_H-M   'P 1'
#
loop_
_entity.id
_entity.type
_entity.pdbx_description
1 polymer ?
#
loop_
_entity_poly.entity_id
_entity_poly.type
_entity_poly.pdbx_seq_one_letter_code
_entity_poly.pdbx_strand_id
1 'polypeptide(L)'
;MLVHAAPALAQQDQGVVAGRVTDPSGGVVPGAHVAATAHNGSLVQTRTNGEGHYVLAPLVIGRYLITIEVSGFKRAVSELVEIHAGARVRLDVQLELGSLADTVSVRPPAPLLHTDTSSLTHAIGAEQIGQLPVNGRNFPQLAMLAAGVLPAFGHVDRESGFNAHGQWAVQNNFILDGVDNNSHIMGLQDRKAQVLVPNLDAVQEFQVQTSNYTAEFGRGSGAVVNVSIKSGTNAVHGTAHEFLRNDVFDARDPFDFFDRTGDGQPDPNALRQNQFGGTLGGPVRKNRTFYFGSLEATSTHTTENRLVTVPT
;
A
#
# COMPACT_ATOMS: atom_id res chain seq x y z
N MET A 1 -28.69 -26.90 9.94
CA MET A 1 -27.61 -27.13 8.99
C MET A 1 -26.62 -25.98 9.15
N LEU A 2 -25.56 -26.15 9.94
CA LEU A 2 -24.54 -25.12 10.15
C LEU A 2 -23.59 -25.15 8.94
N VAL A 3 -23.70 -24.12 8.10
CA VAL A 3 -22.73 -23.90 7.03
C VAL A 3 -21.42 -23.41 7.68
N HIS A 4 -20.41 -24.26 7.70
CA HIS A 4 -19.06 -23.85 8.03
C HIS A 4 -18.53 -23.00 6.87
N ALA A 5 -18.53 -21.68 7.05
CA ALA A 5 -17.78 -20.80 6.15
C ALA A 5 -16.29 -21.09 6.36
N ALA A 6 -15.66 -21.71 5.38
CA ALA A 6 -14.21 -21.79 5.35
C ALA A 6 -13.66 -20.34 5.23
N PRO A 7 -12.62 -19.96 6.00
CA PRO A 7 -12.00 -18.66 5.83
C PRO A 7 -11.44 -18.58 4.40
N ALA A 8 -11.98 -17.68 3.59
CA ALA A 8 -11.36 -17.29 2.34
C ALA A 8 -10.12 -16.47 2.71
N LEU A 9 -8.96 -17.08 2.61
CA LEU A 9 -7.69 -16.36 2.74
C LEU A 9 -7.48 -15.57 1.46
N ALA A 10 -7.62 -14.26 1.54
CA ALA A 10 -7.17 -13.35 0.49
C ALA A 10 -5.64 -13.46 0.42
N GLN A 11 -5.13 -14.21 -0.54
CA GLN A 11 -3.70 -14.57 -0.63
C GLN A 11 -2.82 -13.47 -1.23
N GLN A 12 -3.40 -12.42 -1.79
CA GLN A 12 -2.66 -11.44 -2.59
C GLN A 12 -1.90 -10.38 -1.78
N ASP A 13 -2.26 -10.17 -0.51
CA ASP A 13 -1.60 -9.16 0.33
C ASP A 13 -0.54 -9.73 1.27
N GLN A 14 -0.20 -11.00 1.12
CA GLN A 14 0.75 -11.68 1.98
C GLN A 14 2.10 -11.86 1.28
N GLY A 15 3.17 -11.51 2.00
CA GLY A 15 4.52 -11.77 1.53
C GLY A 15 5.05 -13.13 1.98
N VAL A 16 6.16 -13.51 1.38
CA VAL A 16 6.87 -14.76 1.65
C VAL A 16 8.35 -14.45 1.82
N VAL A 17 8.97 -15.02 2.85
CA VAL A 17 10.43 -15.08 2.96
C VAL A 17 10.86 -16.52 2.77
N ALA A 18 11.72 -16.77 1.81
CA ALA A 18 12.32 -18.06 1.54
C ALA A 18 13.83 -17.95 1.49
N GLY A 19 14.52 -19.03 1.83
CA GLY A 19 15.98 -19.03 1.78
C GLY A 19 16.58 -20.36 2.11
N ARG A 20 17.90 -20.39 2.18
CA ARG A 20 18.69 -21.55 2.52
C ARG A 20 19.59 -21.25 3.71
N VAL A 21 19.71 -22.19 4.61
CA VAL A 21 20.61 -22.12 5.77
C VAL A 21 21.80 -23.06 5.54
N THR A 22 23.00 -22.49 5.66
CA THR A 22 24.27 -23.22 5.48
C THR A 22 25.18 -23.03 6.68
N ASP A 23 26.12 -23.95 6.86
CA ASP A 23 27.23 -23.84 7.79
C ASP A 23 28.41 -23.07 7.17
N PRO A 24 29.51 -22.81 7.91
CA PRO A 24 30.67 -22.08 7.39
C PRO A 24 31.40 -22.81 6.26
N SER A 25 31.22 -24.12 6.11
CA SER A 25 31.80 -24.94 5.04
C SER A 25 30.94 -24.96 3.77
N GLY A 26 29.73 -24.35 3.81
CA GLY A 26 28.75 -24.40 2.73
C GLY A 26 27.84 -25.63 2.81
N GLY A 27 27.99 -26.46 3.83
CA GLY A 27 27.09 -27.59 4.11
C GLY A 27 25.68 -27.11 4.50
N VAL A 28 24.66 -27.86 4.12
CA VAL A 28 23.27 -27.51 4.45
C VAL A 28 22.96 -27.83 5.91
N VAL A 29 22.13 -27.00 6.54
CA VAL A 29 21.72 -27.18 7.94
C VAL A 29 20.22 -27.54 7.99
N PRO A 30 19.87 -28.83 8.10
CA PRO A 30 18.49 -29.27 8.24
C PRO A 30 17.98 -29.08 9.67
N GLY A 31 16.65 -28.89 9.81
CA GLY A 31 15.97 -28.84 11.11
C GLY A 31 16.19 -27.56 11.90
N ALA A 32 16.90 -26.55 11.35
CA ALA A 32 17.05 -25.26 11.99
C ALA A 32 15.69 -24.60 12.18
N HIS A 33 15.44 -24.04 13.36
CA HIS A 33 14.22 -23.29 13.66
C HIS A 33 14.34 -21.88 13.12
N VAL A 34 13.41 -21.48 12.28
CA VAL A 34 13.36 -20.15 11.65
C VAL A 34 12.08 -19.45 12.09
N ALA A 35 12.23 -18.26 12.66
CA ALA A 35 11.11 -17.46 13.18
C ALA A 35 11.16 -16.05 12.62
N ALA A 36 10.03 -15.56 12.12
CA ALA A 36 9.81 -14.17 11.76
C ALA A 36 8.95 -13.50 12.81
N THR A 37 9.49 -12.50 13.49
CA THR A 37 8.79 -11.70 14.50
C THR A 37 8.51 -10.34 13.94
N ALA A 38 7.24 -9.98 13.81
CA ALA A 38 6.82 -8.64 13.39
C ALA A 38 6.97 -7.64 14.55
N HIS A 39 7.10 -6.37 14.21
CA HIS A 39 7.15 -5.29 15.20
C HIS A 39 5.90 -5.24 16.12
N ASN A 40 4.75 -5.67 15.63
CA ASN A 40 3.51 -5.77 16.41
C ASN A 40 3.43 -7.04 17.31
N GLY A 41 4.49 -7.87 17.35
CA GLY A 41 4.58 -9.11 18.12
C GLY A 41 3.99 -10.34 17.43
N SER A 42 3.52 -10.22 16.19
CA SER A 42 3.09 -11.38 15.41
C SER A 42 4.26 -12.30 15.08
N LEU A 43 4.08 -13.61 15.20
CA LEU A 43 5.14 -14.61 15.06
C LEU A 43 4.74 -15.68 14.04
N VAL A 44 5.57 -15.88 13.03
CA VAL A 44 5.47 -16.97 12.05
C VAL A 44 6.73 -17.83 12.14
N GLN A 45 6.58 -19.13 12.22
CA GLN A 45 7.70 -20.07 12.45
C GLN A 45 7.69 -21.21 11.45
N THR A 46 8.87 -21.67 11.09
CA THR A 46 9.09 -22.84 10.24
C THR A 46 10.38 -23.56 10.63
N ARG A 47 10.71 -24.65 9.93
CA ARG A 47 12.00 -25.34 10.03
C ARG A 47 12.60 -25.57 8.67
N THR A 48 13.93 -25.61 8.61
CA THR A 48 14.63 -25.98 7.37
C THR A 48 14.38 -27.46 7.05
N ASN A 49 14.21 -27.75 5.76
CA ASN A 49 14.07 -29.13 5.24
C ASN A 49 15.44 -29.83 5.14
N GLY A 50 15.47 -31.07 4.62
CA GLY A 50 16.69 -31.87 4.44
C GLY A 50 17.75 -31.22 3.55
N GLU A 51 17.38 -30.25 2.71
CA GLU A 51 18.28 -29.49 1.82
C GLU A 51 18.64 -28.11 2.38
N GLY A 52 18.26 -27.81 3.64
CA GLY A 52 18.49 -26.55 4.31
C GLY A 52 17.56 -25.40 3.86
N HIS A 53 16.55 -25.68 3.03
CA HIS A 53 15.60 -24.65 2.60
C HIS A 53 14.50 -24.43 3.62
N TYR A 54 14.06 -23.16 3.71
CA TYR A 54 12.91 -22.77 4.52
C TYR A 54 11.99 -21.81 3.78
N VAL A 55 10.72 -21.78 4.21
CA VAL A 55 9.70 -20.85 3.73
C VAL A 55 8.91 -20.34 4.93
N LEU A 56 8.92 -19.05 5.15
CA LEU A 56 8.09 -18.33 6.11
C LEU A 56 6.92 -17.69 5.35
N ALA A 57 5.75 -18.25 5.49
CA ALA A 57 4.51 -17.79 4.88
C ALA A 57 3.32 -18.27 5.73
N PRO A 58 2.22 -17.52 5.77
CA PRO A 58 2.03 -16.18 5.21
C PRO A 58 2.60 -15.07 6.11
N LEU A 59 3.17 -14.02 5.51
CA LEU A 59 3.62 -12.83 6.23
C LEU A 59 2.76 -11.63 5.84
N VAL A 60 2.19 -10.96 6.82
CA VAL A 60 1.45 -9.70 6.61
C VAL A 60 2.44 -8.58 6.31
N ILE A 61 2.01 -7.55 5.56
CA ILE A 61 2.81 -6.37 5.26
C ILE A 61 3.38 -5.76 6.55
N GLY A 62 4.69 -5.49 6.55
CA GLY A 62 5.36 -4.91 7.71
C GLY A 62 6.83 -5.25 7.83
N ARG A 63 7.43 -4.84 8.94
CA ARG A 63 8.84 -5.08 9.25
C ARG A 63 8.99 -6.28 10.18
N TYR A 64 9.88 -7.18 9.82
CA TYR A 64 10.14 -8.43 10.52
C TYR A 64 11.60 -8.57 10.91
N LEU A 65 11.80 -9.14 12.09
CA LEU A 65 13.07 -9.64 12.55
C LEU A 65 13.08 -11.14 12.35
N ILE A 66 14.03 -11.67 11.58
CA ILE A 66 14.12 -13.10 11.30
C ILE A 66 15.23 -13.67 12.17
N THR A 67 14.88 -14.70 12.95
CA THR A 67 15.79 -15.37 13.85
C THR A 67 15.94 -16.84 13.42
N ILE A 68 17.18 -17.34 13.38
CA ILE A 68 17.49 -18.73 13.05
C ILE A 68 18.29 -19.35 14.20
N GLU A 69 17.82 -20.49 14.66
CA GLU A 69 18.37 -21.20 15.80
C GLU A 69 18.51 -22.68 15.49
N VAL A 70 19.71 -23.23 15.80
CA VAL A 70 19.98 -24.67 15.76
C VAL A 70 21.09 -25.02 16.74
N SER A 71 21.03 -26.18 17.35
CA SER A 71 22.05 -26.65 18.31
C SER A 71 23.43 -26.71 17.67
N GLY A 72 24.46 -26.21 18.36
CA GLY A 72 25.84 -26.19 17.88
C GLY A 72 26.24 -24.96 17.08
N PHE A 73 25.30 -24.07 16.81
CA PHE A 73 25.53 -22.80 16.10
C PHE A 73 25.10 -21.61 16.96
N LYS A 74 25.69 -20.46 16.69
CA LYS A 74 25.24 -19.19 17.25
C LYS A 74 23.85 -18.83 16.72
N ARG A 75 23.08 -18.11 17.50
CA ARG A 75 21.79 -17.55 17.05
C ARG A 75 22.05 -16.51 15.97
N ALA A 76 21.51 -16.69 14.80
CA ALA A 76 21.51 -15.70 13.73
C ALA A 76 20.26 -14.82 13.79
N VAL A 77 20.44 -13.50 13.77
CA VAL A 77 19.34 -12.52 13.77
C VAL A 77 19.55 -11.59 12.59
N SER A 78 18.55 -11.48 11.72
CA SER A 78 18.60 -10.55 10.58
C SER A 78 18.45 -9.09 11.03
N GLU A 79 18.90 -8.14 10.20
CA GLU A 79 18.38 -6.79 10.27
C GLU A 79 16.87 -6.81 9.93
N LEU A 80 16.19 -5.67 10.14
CA LEU A 80 14.76 -5.57 9.83
C LEU A 80 14.50 -5.80 8.33
N VAL A 81 13.72 -6.83 8.03
CA VAL A 81 13.27 -7.16 6.68
C VAL A 81 11.90 -6.56 6.46
N GLU A 82 11.75 -5.69 5.48
CA GLU A 82 10.48 -5.10 5.11
C GLU A 82 9.76 -5.99 4.10
N ILE A 83 8.51 -6.35 4.42
CA ILE A 83 7.65 -7.21 3.61
C ILE A 83 6.53 -6.36 3.03
N HIS A 84 6.48 -6.27 1.72
CA HIS A 84 5.43 -5.62 0.94
C HIS A 84 4.37 -6.61 0.47
N ALA A 85 3.22 -6.11 0.01
CA ALA A 85 2.15 -6.94 -0.55
C ALA A 85 2.66 -7.81 -1.69
N GLY A 86 2.42 -9.12 -1.60
CA GLY A 86 2.86 -10.11 -2.60
C GLY A 86 4.37 -10.26 -2.75
N ALA A 87 5.16 -9.66 -1.85
CA ALA A 87 6.63 -9.71 -1.94
C ALA A 87 7.16 -11.12 -1.71
N ARG A 88 8.11 -11.53 -2.54
CA ARG A 88 8.91 -12.74 -2.38
C ARG A 88 10.34 -12.35 -2.07
N VAL A 89 10.72 -12.47 -0.81
CA VAL A 89 12.03 -12.07 -0.32
C VAL A 89 12.90 -13.32 -0.17
N ARG A 90 14.09 -13.29 -0.76
CA ARG A 90 15.08 -14.33 -0.56
C ARG A 90 16.11 -13.92 0.50
N LEU A 91 16.25 -14.75 1.53
CA LEU A 91 17.22 -14.54 2.62
C LEU A 91 17.99 -15.84 2.86
N ASP A 92 19.16 -15.95 2.24
CA ASP A 92 20.08 -17.06 2.49
C ASP A 92 20.97 -16.68 3.69
N VAL A 93 21.14 -17.61 4.63
CA VAL A 93 21.88 -17.35 5.87
C VAL A 93 22.96 -18.41 6.09
N GLN A 94 24.19 -17.94 6.34
CA GLN A 94 25.29 -18.78 6.77
C GLN A 94 25.43 -18.65 8.29
N LEU A 95 25.35 -19.78 9.00
CA LEU A 95 25.46 -19.85 10.46
C LEU A 95 26.93 -19.95 10.87
N GLU A 96 27.27 -19.39 12.04
CA GLU A 96 28.58 -19.56 12.67
C GLU A 96 28.49 -20.60 13.77
N LEU A 97 29.54 -21.43 13.89
CA LEU A 97 29.66 -22.40 14.98
C LEU A 97 29.78 -21.68 16.33
N GLY A 98 29.09 -22.18 17.34
CA GLY A 98 29.14 -21.62 18.68
C GLY A 98 27.94 -21.96 19.56
N SER A 99 27.79 -21.25 20.67
CA SER A 99 26.67 -21.41 21.59
C SER A 99 25.45 -20.59 21.13
N LEU A 100 24.25 -21.12 21.38
CA LEU A 100 22.99 -20.38 21.19
C LEU A 100 22.89 -19.10 22.04
N ALA A 101 23.72 -18.96 23.08
CA ALA A 101 23.81 -17.74 23.87
C ALA A 101 24.48 -16.59 23.12
N ASP A 102 25.30 -16.92 22.11
CA ASP A 102 25.98 -15.94 21.27
C ASP A 102 25.08 -15.55 20.10
N THR A 103 24.95 -14.26 19.84
CA THR A 103 24.11 -13.75 18.74
C THR A 103 24.99 -13.14 17.66
N VAL A 104 24.72 -13.49 16.42
CA VAL A 104 25.34 -12.90 15.23
C VAL A 104 24.29 -12.15 14.44
N SER A 105 24.57 -10.88 14.13
CA SER A 105 23.72 -10.10 13.24
C SER A 105 24.03 -10.47 11.80
N VAL A 106 23.03 -10.96 11.09
CA VAL A 106 23.11 -11.23 9.66
C VAL A 106 22.53 -10.06 8.91
N ARG A 107 23.37 -9.40 8.11
CA ARG A 107 22.88 -8.40 7.16
C ARG A 107 22.34 -9.11 5.93
N PRO A 108 21.09 -8.82 5.52
CA PRO A 108 20.69 -9.18 4.18
C PRO A 108 21.72 -8.58 3.18
N PRO A 109 22.12 -9.31 2.14
CA PRO A 109 22.88 -8.67 1.07
C PRO A 109 22.11 -7.44 0.59
N ALA A 110 22.86 -6.33 0.37
CA ALA A 110 22.38 -4.97 0.07
C ALA A 110 21.08 -4.91 -0.73
N PRO A 111 20.33 -3.82 -0.63
CA PRO A 111 18.88 -3.72 -0.62
C PRO A 111 18.22 -4.88 -1.36
N LEU A 112 17.38 -5.61 -0.64
CA LEU A 112 16.67 -6.81 -1.11
C LEU A 112 16.19 -6.57 -2.56
N LEU A 113 17.04 -6.89 -3.50
CA LEU A 113 16.69 -6.85 -4.91
C LEU A 113 15.57 -7.86 -5.06
N HIS A 114 14.45 -7.43 -5.61
CA HIS A 114 13.38 -8.33 -6.06
C HIS A 114 13.94 -9.13 -7.26
N THR A 115 14.92 -10.00 -6.97
CA THR A 115 15.63 -10.77 -8.00
C THR A 115 14.77 -11.84 -8.63
N ASP A 116 13.67 -12.18 -7.97
CA ASP A 116 12.74 -13.22 -8.41
C ASP A 116 11.57 -12.67 -9.23
N THR A 117 11.46 -11.34 -9.41
CA THR A 117 10.41 -10.73 -10.21
C THR A 117 11.00 -9.74 -11.21
N SER A 118 10.52 -9.78 -12.45
CA SER A 118 10.85 -8.78 -13.49
C SER A 118 9.88 -7.59 -13.49
N SER A 119 8.94 -7.53 -12.56
CA SER A 119 7.95 -6.47 -12.49
C SER A 119 8.55 -5.13 -12.05
N LEU A 120 8.19 -4.07 -12.76
CA LEU A 120 8.53 -2.71 -12.37
C LEU A 120 7.50 -2.24 -11.35
N THR A 121 7.85 -2.41 -10.07
CA THR A 121 6.96 -2.15 -8.94
C THR A 121 7.46 -0.95 -8.14
N HIS A 122 6.56 -0.04 -7.81
CA HIS A 122 6.80 1.05 -6.87
C HIS A 122 5.85 0.91 -5.68
N ALA A 123 6.39 0.69 -4.50
CA ALA A 123 5.64 0.55 -3.25
C ALA A 123 5.88 1.77 -2.35
N ILE A 124 4.82 2.28 -1.75
CA ILE A 124 4.83 3.43 -0.83
C ILE A 124 4.15 2.98 0.45
N GLY A 125 4.90 2.91 1.54
CA GLY A 125 4.39 2.51 2.85
C GLY A 125 3.66 3.63 3.60
N ALA A 126 2.91 3.28 4.64
CA ALA A 126 2.08 4.19 5.42
C ALA A 126 2.83 5.40 5.97
N GLU A 127 4.07 5.24 6.41
CA GLU A 127 4.88 6.32 6.95
C GLU A 127 5.17 7.39 5.88
N GLN A 128 5.56 6.95 4.69
CA GLN A 128 5.82 7.83 3.56
C GLN A 128 4.54 8.48 3.03
N ILE A 129 3.43 7.73 2.96
CA ILE A 129 2.11 8.24 2.57
C ILE A 129 1.70 9.41 3.47
N GLY A 130 1.91 9.28 4.80
CA GLY A 130 1.56 10.32 5.77
C GLY A 130 2.39 11.61 5.66
N GLN A 131 3.57 11.55 5.04
CA GLN A 131 4.48 12.69 4.87
C GLN A 131 4.33 13.39 3.51
N LEU A 132 3.74 12.71 2.53
CA LEU A 132 3.58 13.26 1.18
C LEU A 132 2.43 14.27 1.12
N PRO A 133 2.64 15.44 0.49
CA PRO A 133 1.59 16.45 0.30
C PRO A 133 0.66 16.05 -0.84
N VAL A 134 -0.29 15.16 -0.56
CA VAL A 134 -1.27 14.71 -1.54
C VAL A 134 -2.44 15.69 -1.61
N ASN A 135 -2.62 16.36 -2.75
CA ASN A 135 -3.68 17.34 -2.94
C ASN A 135 -5.07 16.69 -2.84
N GLY A 136 -5.91 17.24 -1.94
CA GLY A 136 -7.25 16.71 -1.68
C GLY A 136 -7.25 15.31 -1.05
N ARG A 137 -6.10 14.85 -0.52
CA ARG A 137 -5.91 13.52 0.10
C ARG A 137 -6.29 12.36 -0.84
N ASN A 138 -6.13 12.58 -2.14
CA ASN A 138 -6.48 11.61 -3.17
C ASN A 138 -5.30 10.67 -3.44
N PHE A 139 -5.33 9.45 -2.87
CA PHE A 139 -4.24 8.49 -2.93
C PHE A 139 -3.84 8.05 -4.36
N PRO A 140 -4.71 7.98 -5.38
CA PRO A 140 -4.29 7.70 -6.76
C PRO A 140 -3.21 8.63 -7.29
N GLN A 141 -3.07 9.83 -6.74
CA GLN A 141 -1.96 10.73 -7.10
C GLN A 141 -0.59 10.18 -6.71
N LEU A 142 -0.53 9.27 -5.74
CA LEU A 142 0.71 8.58 -5.38
C LEU A 142 1.27 7.75 -6.54
N ALA A 143 0.41 7.29 -7.46
CA ALA A 143 0.84 6.59 -8.66
C ALA A 143 1.75 7.44 -9.56
N MET A 144 1.62 8.77 -9.52
CA MET A 144 2.46 9.68 -10.29
C MET A 144 3.93 9.70 -9.85
N LEU A 145 4.25 9.10 -8.70
CA LEU A 145 5.63 8.90 -8.25
C LEU A 145 6.29 7.72 -8.98
N ALA A 146 5.51 6.85 -9.61
CA ALA A 146 6.02 5.73 -10.38
C ALA A 146 6.45 6.16 -11.79
N ALA A 147 7.52 5.57 -12.30
CA ALA A 147 8.00 5.85 -13.64
C ALA A 147 6.96 5.49 -14.70
N GLY A 148 6.77 6.37 -15.70
CA GLY A 148 5.84 6.15 -16.81
C GLY A 148 4.37 6.42 -16.49
N VAL A 149 4.09 7.02 -15.35
CA VAL A 149 2.74 7.43 -14.93
C VAL A 149 2.56 8.93 -15.10
N LEU A 150 1.43 9.33 -15.67
CA LEU A 150 1.06 10.72 -15.93
C LEU A 150 -0.37 10.96 -15.42
N PRO A 151 -0.73 12.22 -15.09
CA PRO A 151 -2.12 12.56 -14.79
C PRO A 151 -3.06 12.16 -15.92
N ALA A 152 -4.28 11.78 -15.59
CA ALA A 152 -5.29 11.47 -16.60
C ALA A 152 -5.60 12.72 -17.45
N PHE A 153 -5.67 12.53 -18.76
CA PHE A 153 -6.02 13.58 -19.72
C PHE A 153 -7.49 13.47 -20.13
N GLY A 154 -8.14 14.61 -20.32
CA GLY A 154 -9.50 14.70 -20.83
C GLY A 154 -10.58 14.68 -19.75
N HIS A 155 -11.78 14.26 -20.14
CA HIS A 155 -12.97 14.24 -19.27
C HIS A 155 -13.09 12.98 -18.38
N VAL A 156 -12.10 12.11 -18.43
CA VAL A 156 -12.08 10.89 -17.60
C VAL A 156 -11.46 11.26 -16.27
N ASP A 157 -12.26 11.22 -15.28
CA ASP A 157 -11.99 11.29 -13.84
C ASP A 157 -10.59 11.80 -13.44
N ARG A 158 -10.49 13.13 -13.33
CA ARG A 158 -9.26 13.79 -12.87
C ARG A 158 -8.96 13.48 -11.39
N GLU A 159 -9.97 13.02 -10.66
CA GLU A 159 -9.86 12.81 -9.22
C GLU A 159 -9.33 11.41 -8.86
N SER A 160 -9.59 10.39 -9.67
CA SER A 160 -9.22 9.01 -9.32
C SER A 160 -8.44 8.27 -10.40
N GLY A 161 -8.09 8.94 -11.50
CA GLY A 161 -7.44 8.32 -12.64
C GLY A 161 -6.03 8.84 -12.92
N PHE A 162 -5.21 7.97 -13.49
CA PHE A 162 -3.90 8.30 -14.06
C PHE A 162 -3.66 7.44 -15.30
N ASN A 163 -2.82 7.91 -16.20
CA ASN A 163 -2.40 7.18 -17.39
C ASN A 163 -1.05 6.52 -17.14
N ALA A 164 -0.92 5.23 -17.44
CA ALA A 164 0.31 4.48 -17.29
C ALA A 164 0.82 4.02 -18.63
N HIS A 165 2.08 4.33 -18.97
CA HIS A 165 2.73 3.95 -20.24
C HIS A 165 1.89 4.27 -21.51
N GLY A 166 1.19 5.40 -21.50
CA GLY A 166 0.34 5.82 -22.62
C GLY A 166 -1.04 5.14 -22.67
N GLN A 167 -1.33 4.24 -21.73
CA GLN A 167 -2.64 3.63 -21.61
C GLN A 167 -3.60 4.53 -20.83
N TRP A 168 -4.89 4.44 -21.16
CA TRP A 168 -5.91 5.25 -20.52
C TRP A 168 -6.19 4.80 -19.09
N ALA A 169 -6.60 5.73 -18.23
CA ALA A 169 -6.88 5.50 -16.82
C ALA A 169 -7.84 4.32 -16.58
N VAL A 170 -8.80 4.10 -17.47
CA VAL A 170 -9.77 3.00 -17.40
C VAL A 170 -9.18 1.61 -17.67
N GLN A 171 -7.95 1.54 -18.16
CA GLN A 171 -7.24 0.29 -18.41
C GLN A 171 -6.36 -0.13 -17.24
N ASN A 172 -6.28 0.68 -16.21
CA ASN A 172 -5.63 0.30 -14.96
C ASN A 172 -6.49 -0.74 -14.22
N ASN A 173 -5.82 -1.60 -13.48
CA ASN A 173 -6.46 -2.57 -12.61
C ASN A 173 -6.27 -2.15 -11.15
N PHE A 174 -7.36 -1.86 -10.46
CA PHE A 174 -7.35 -1.45 -9.05
C PHE A 174 -7.78 -2.61 -8.16
N ILE A 175 -6.98 -2.91 -7.18
CA ILE A 175 -7.19 -3.98 -6.20
C ILE A 175 -7.13 -3.37 -4.81
N LEU A 176 -8.08 -3.67 -3.95
CA LEU A 176 -8.16 -3.23 -2.56
C LEU A 176 -8.21 -4.46 -1.65
N ASP A 177 -7.21 -4.64 -0.79
CA ASP A 177 -7.07 -5.82 0.08
C ASP A 177 -7.26 -7.15 -0.68
N GLY A 178 -6.70 -7.25 -1.90
CA GLY A 178 -6.81 -8.42 -2.75
C GLY A 178 -8.15 -8.59 -3.48
N VAL A 179 -9.08 -7.65 -3.34
CA VAL A 179 -10.39 -7.67 -3.99
C VAL A 179 -10.43 -6.69 -5.16
N ASP A 180 -11.09 -7.09 -6.25
CA ASP A 180 -11.32 -6.21 -7.42
C ASP A 180 -12.09 -4.95 -7.01
N ASN A 181 -11.45 -3.79 -7.16
CA ASN A 181 -12.00 -2.47 -6.86
C ASN A 181 -12.28 -1.64 -8.12
N ASN A 182 -12.36 -2.26 -9.27
CA ASN A 182 -12.60 -1.56 -10.53
C ASN A 182 -14.08 -1.21 -10.70
N SER A 183 -14.35 0.01 -11.13
CA SER A 183 -15.69 0.41 -11.53
C SER A 183 -16.03 -0.15 -12.92
N HIS A 184 -17.12 -0.90 -13.01
CA HIS A 184 -17.64 -1.43 -14.27
C HIS A 184 -18.64 -0.50 -14.94
N ILE A 185 -19.12 0.52 -14.21
CA ILE A 185 -20.10 1.46 -14.72
C ILE A 185 -19.37 2.66 -15.31
N MET A 186 -19.00 2.52 -16.55
CA MET A 186 -18.38 3.60 -17.32
C MET A 186 -19.48 4.40 -18.01
N GLY A 187 -19.80 5.57 -17.49
CA GLY A 187 -20.39 6.46 -18.43
C GLY A 187 -21.55 7.33 -18.07
N LEU A 188 -21.96 7.51 -16.84
CA LEU A 188 -23.09 8.42 -16.58
C LEU A 188 -22.81 9.41 -15.51
N GLN A 189 -21.99 10.18 -15.31
CA GLN A 189 -21.87 11.39 -14.44
C GLN A 189 -20.63 11.44 -13.53
N ASP A 190 -20.22 10.31 -12.94
CA ASP A 190 -18.96 10.24 -12.17
C ASP A 190 -18.16 9.06 -12.67
N ARG A 191 -17.34 9.26 -13.69
CA ARG A 191 -16.50 8.25 -14.33
C ARG A 191 -15.35 7.81 -13.43
N LYS A 192 -15.67 7.27 -12.26
CA LYS A 192 -14.67 6.80 -11.29
C LYS A 192 -14.08 5.49 -11.79
N ALA A 193 -12.77 5.42 -11.83
CA ALA A 193 -12.05 4.20 -12.18
C ALA A 193 -12.19 3.13 -11.07
N GLN A 194 -12.51 3.54 -9.85
CA GLN A 194 -12.60 2.71 -8.66
C GLN A 194 -13.99 2.77 -8.03
N VAL A 195 -14.41 1.64 -7.43
CA VAL A 195 -15.68 1.56 -6.68
C VAL A 195 -15.53 2.26 -5.32
N LEU A 196 -14.45 1.96 -4.61
CA LEU A 196 -14.14 2.51 -3.30
C LEU A 196 -12.82 3.26 -3.34
N VAL A 197 -12.81 4.45 -2.76
CA VAL A 197 -11.59 5.24 -2.55
C VAL A 197 -11.37 5.31 -1.03
N PRO A 198 -10.43 4.52 -0.49
CA PRO A 198 -10.16 4.54 0.93
C PRO A 198 -9.56 5.88 1.35
N ASN A 199 -9.84 6.26 2.60
CA ASN A 199 -9.19 7.37 3.27
C ASN A 199 -7.67 7.14 3.29
N LEU A 200 -6.89 8.18 3.01
CA LEU A 200 -5.44 8.12 2.95
C LEU A 200 -4.82 7.60 4.26
N ASP A 201 -5.39 7.96 5.42
CA ASP A 201 -4.91 7.49 6.73
C ASP A 201 -5.22 6.01 6.98
N ALA A 202 -6.15 5.43 6.24
CA ALA A 202 -6.46 4.01 6.33
C ALA A 202 -5.50 3.14 5.50
N VAL A 203 -4.75 3.74 4.56
CA VAL A 203 -3.86 2.99 3.68
C VAL A 203 -2.60 2.57 4.44
N GLN A 204 -2.31 1.27 4.43
CA GLN A 204 -1.08 0.68 4.94
C GLN A 204 0.02 0.71 3.90
N GLU A 205 -0.31 0.36 2.67
CA GLU A 205 0.61 0.33 1.55
C GLU A 205 -0.14 0.62 0.25
N PHE A 206 0.49 1.40 -0.61
CA PHE A 206 0.08 1.67 -1.96
C PHE A 206 1.16 1.16 -2.92
N GLN A 207 0.82 0.19 -3.74
CA GLN A 207 1.75 -0.42 -4.68
C GLN A 207 1.25 -0.23 -6.11
N VAL A 208 2.15 0.21 -6.99
CA VAL A 208 1.89 0.33 -8.43
C VAL A 208 2.88 -0.51 -9.21
N GLN A 209 2.36 -1.42 -10.02
CA GLN A 209 3.13 -2.18 -10.99
C GLN A 209 2.84 -1.62 -12.37
N THR A 210 3.82 -0.98 -12.96
CA THR A 210 3.64 -0.28 -14.25
C THR A 210 4.00 -1.14 -15.45
N SER A 211 4.78 -2.21 -15.26
CA SER A 211 5.24 -3.07 -16.35
C SER A 211 5.58 -4.47 -15.84
N ASN A 212 5.48 -5.46 -16.73
CA ASN A 212 5.85 -6.86 -16.47
C ASN A 212 5.21 -7.44 -15.19
N TYR A 213 3.97 -7.06 -14.90
CA TYR A 213 3.24 -7.63 -13.78
C TYR A 213 3.03 -9.15 -14.00
N THR A 214 2.90 -9.88 -12.89
CA THR A 214 2.76 -11.34 -12.92
C THR A 214 1.44 -11.78 -13.55
N ALA A 215 1.35 -13.02 -13.98
CA ALA A 215 0.13 -13.59 -14.59
C ALA A 215 -1.07 -13.66 -13.63
N GLU A 216 -0.86 -13.40 -12.34
CA GLU A 216 -1.92 -13.25 -11.32
C GLU A 216 -2.80 -12.02 -11.60
N PHE A 217 -2.20 -10.99 -12.20
CA PHE A 217 -2.86 -9.75 -12.54
C PHE A 217 -3.20 -9.72 -14.03
N GLY A 218 -4.45 -9.49 -14.32
CA GLY A 218 -4.95 -9.40 -15.68
C GLY A 218 -5.81 -8.17 -15.89
N ARG A 219 -6.79 -8.27 -16.71
CA ARG A 219 -7.88 -7.36 -17.00
C ARG A 219 -7.54 -6.16 -17.87
N GLY A 220 -6.48 -5.42 -17.59
CA GLY A 220 -6.13 -4.19 -18.30
C GLY A 220 -4.72 -4.22 -18.86
N SER A 221 -4.43 -3.30 -19.78
CA SER A 221 -3.10 -3.08 -20.34
C SER A 221 -2.35 -1.92 -19.69
N GLY A 222 -2.98 -1.25 -18.71
CA GLY A 222 -2.40 -0.18 -17.91
C GLY A 222 -1.60 -0.72 -16.71
N ALA A 223 -1.53 0.08 -15.65
CA ALA A 223 -0.88 -0.34 -14.41
C ALA A 223 -1.80 -1.22 -13.55
N VAL A 224 -1.19 -2.05 -12.71
CA VAL A 224 -1.86 -2.71 -11.59
C VAL A 224 -1.59 -1.92 -10.32
N VAL A 225 -2.66 -1.49 -9.65
CA VAL A 225 -2.61 -0.78 -8.39
C VAL A 225 -3.14 -1.69 -7.30
N ASN A 226 -2.32 -2.00 -6.33
CA ASN A 226 -2.73 -2.75 -5.15
C ASN A 226 -2.66 -1.83 -3.93
N VAL A 227 -3.78 -1.71 -3.22
CA VAL A 227 -3.91 -0.89 -2.01
C VAL A 227 -4.26 -1.79 -0.86
N SER A 228 -3.42 -1.80 0.17
CA SER A 228 -3.66 -2.55 1.39
C SER A 228 -4.06 -1.61 2.51
N ILE A 229 -5.11 -1.98 3.26
CA ILE A 229 -5.65 -1.21 4.37
C ILE A 229 -4.97 -1.60 5.68
N LYS A 230 -4.81 -0.62 6.58
CA LYS A 230 -4.30 -0.86 7.94
C LYS A 230 -5.21 -1.82 8.69
N SER A 231 -4.61 -2.63 9.53
CA SER A 231 -5.30 -3.53 10.46
C SER A 231 -5.10 -3.09 11.90
N GLY A 232 -5.94 -3.60 12.81
CA GLY A 232 -5.72 -3.44 14.24
C GLY A 232 -4.48 -4.22 14.71
N THR A 233 -3.88 -3.76 15.80
CA THR A 233 -2.71 -4.36 16.44
C THR A 233 -2.98 -4.66 17.92
N ASN A 234 -1.98 -5.17 18.65
CA ASN A 234 -2.09 -5.38 20.09
C ASN A 234 -2.12 -4.09 20.93
N ALA A 235 -1.80 -2.95 20.31
CA ALA A 235 -1.91 -1.63 20.90
C ALA A 235 -3.06 -0.86 20.26
N VAL A 236 -3.80 -0.09 21.04
CA VAL A 236 -4.80 0.85 20.50
C VAL A 236 -4.06 2.00 19.84
N HIS A 237 -4.41 2.31 18.62
CA HIS A 237 -3.83 3.38 17.81
C HIS A 237 -4.89 3.99 16.92
N GLY A 238 -4.65 5.22 16.51
CA GLY A 238 -5.57 5.93 15.62
C GLY A 238 -5.03 7.30 15.25
N THR A 239 -5.74 7.94 14.33
CA THR A 239 -5.47 9.30 13.85
C THR A 239 -6.76 10.10 13.87
N ALA A 240 -6.65 11.41 14.05
CA ALA A 240 -7.73 12.35 13.81
C ALA A 240 -7.14 13.52 13.01
N HIS A 241 -7.86 13.98 12.01
CA HIS A 241 -7.42 15.06 11.15
C HIS A 241 -8.56 15.99 10.74
N GLU A 242 -8.21 17.23 10.48
CA GLU A 242 -9.07 18.22 9.85
C GLU A 242 -8.23 19.06 8.89
N PHE A 243 -8.72 19.20 7.66
CA PHE A 243 -8.12 20.03 6.62
C PHE A 243 -9.14 21.05 6.13
N LEU A 244 -8.80 22.30 6.29
CA LEU A 244 -9.58 23.44 5.82
C LEU A 244 -8.92 24.04 4.57
N ARG A 245 -9.69 24.18 3.51
CA ARG A 245 -9.32 24.94 2.33
C ARG A 245 -10.35 26.04 2.09
N ASN A 246 -9.87 27.26 1.88
CA ASN A 246 -10.73 28.42 1.71
C ASN A 246 -10.10 29.36 0.67
N ASP A 247 -10.93 29.85 -0.24
CA ASP A 247 -10.56 30.81 -1.29
C ASP A 247 -9.87 32.07 -0.76
N VAL A 248 -10.15 32.49 0.48
CA VAL A 248 -9.48 33.64 1.12
C VAL A 248 -7.97 33.44 1.24
N PHE A 249 -7.49 32.19 1.30
CA PHE A 249 -6.07 31.84 1.38
C PHE A 249 -5.47 31.46 0.02
N ASP A 250 -6.30 31.32 -1.01
CA ASP A 250 -5.83 30.93 -2.35
C ASP A 250 -5.43 32.18 -3.17
N ALA A 251 -4.38 32.03 -3.96
CA ALA A 251 -4.05 33.03 -4.97
C ALA A 251 -5.12 32.98 -6.07
N ARG A 252 -5.47 34.15 -6.57
CA ARG A 252 -6.39 34.27 -7.69
C ARG A 252 -5.78 33.67 -8.95
N ASP A 253 -6.60 32.97 -9.73
CA ASP A 253 -6.22 32.53 -11.08
C ASP A 253 -6.09 33.75 -12.01
N PRO A 254 -4.92 33.98 -12.58
CA PRO A 254 -4.70 35.12 -13.47
C PRO A 254 -5.51 35.04 -14.78
N PHE A 255 -6.06 33.89 -15.11
CA PHE A 255 -6.87 33.62 -16.29
C PHE A 255 -8.39 33.64 -16.01
N ASP A 256 -8.80 33.80 -14.75
CA ASP A 256 -10.22 34.00 -14.39
C ASP A 256 -10.58 35.47 -14.42
N PHE A 257 -11.37 35.89 -15.44
CA PHE A 257 -11.79 37.25 -15.69
C PHE A 257 -13.25 37.53 -15.32
N PHE A 258 -13.90 36.59 -14.61
CA PHE A 258 -15.31 36.76 -14.25
C PHE A 258 -15.48 37.72 -13.08
N ASP A 259 -16.18 38.85 -13.35
CA ASP A 259 -16.66 39.77 -12.33
C ASP A 259 -18.09 39.36 -11.93
N ARG A 260 -18.24 38.80 -10.73
CA ARG A 260 -19.52 38.33 -10.17
C ARG A 260 -20.22 39.41 -9.37
N THR A 261 -19.43 40.31 -8.80
CA THR A 261 -19.94 41.40 -7.95
C THR A 261 -20.33 42.60 -8.75
N GLY A 262 -19.86 42.73 -10.00
CA GLY A 262 -20.13 43.89 -10.90
C GLY A 262 -19.33 45.11 -10.50
N ASP A 263 -18.22 44.94 -9.79
CA ASP A 263 -17.35 46.06 -9.36
C ASP A 263 -16.22 46.37 -10.36
N GLY A 264 -16.21 45.67 -11.49
CA GLY A 264 -15.19 45.81 -12.55
C GLY A 264 -13.90 45.08 -12.28
N GLN A 265 -13.84 44.25 -11.21
CA GLN A 265 -12.72 43.40 -10.89
C GLN A 265 -13.14 41.94 -10.99
N PRO A 266 -12.32 41.07 -11.55
CA PRO A 266 -12.61 39.63 -11.52
C PRO A 266 -12.59 39.08 -10.10
N ASP A 267 -13.61 38.33 -9.73
CA ASP A 267 -13.75 37.68 -8.41
C ASP A 267 -13.07 36.32 -8.38
N PRO A 268 -12.44 35.93 -7.25
CA PRO A 268 -11.93 34.59 -7.08
C PRO A 268 -13.08 33.55 -7.08
N ASN A 269 -12.81 32.37 -7.58
CA ASN A 269 -13.77 31.27 -7.48
C ASN A 269 -13.99 30.92 -6.02
N ALA A 270 -15.23 30.99 -5.54
CA ALA A 270 -15.54 30.63 -4.18
C ALA A 270 -15.24 29.14 -3.96
N LEU A 271 -14.38 28.86 -3.00
CA LEU A 271 -14.03 27.51 -2.58
C LEU A 271 -13.98 27.45 -1.05
N ARG A 272 -14.85 26.65 -0.48
CA ARG A 272 -14.78 26.28 0.95
C ARG A 272 -14.86 24.78 1.05
N GLN A 273 -13.77 24.16 1.49
CA GLN A 273 -13.70 22.72 1.65
C GLN A 273 -13.23 22.40 3.07
N ASN A 274 -14.03 21.60 3.76
CA ASN A 274 -13.67 20.98 5.03
C ASN A 274 -13.59 19.48 4.83
N GLN A 275 -12.46 18.91 5.17
CA GLN A 275 -12.23 17.47 5.13
C GLN A 275 -11.75 17.03 6.50
N PHE A 276 -12.55 16.21 7.17
CA PHE A 276 -12.25 15.76 8.51
C PHE A 276 -12.51 14.26 8.65
N GLY A 277 -11.77 13.64 9.53
CA GLY A 277 -11.88 12.21 9.72
C GLY A 277 -10.91 11.66 10.73
N GLY A 278 -10.81 10.34 10.73
CA GLY A 278 -9.89 9.64 11.59
C GLY A 278 -9.93 8.14 11.42
N THR A 279 -9.00 7.49 12.08
CA THR A 279 -8.89 6.04 12.13
C THR A 279 -8.79 5.58 13.56
N LEU A 280 -9.26 4.37 13.85
CA LEU A 280 -9.11 3.74 15.15
C LEU A 280 -8.92 2.24 14.96
N GLY A 281 -7.86 1.71 15.55
CA GLY A 281 -7.55 0.29 15.51
C GLY A 281 -7.05 -0.21 16.86
N GLY A 282 -7.22 -1.52 17.09
CA GLY A 282 -6.77 -2.13 18.34
C GLY A 282 -7.19 -3.59 18.48
N PRO A 283 -6.89 -4.21 19.64
CA PRO A 283 -7.25 -5.59 19.91
C PRO A 283 -8.66 -5.68 20.54
N VAL A 284 -9.51 -6.56 20.00
CA VAL A 284 -10.66 -7.09 20.73
C VAL A 284 -10.17 -8.13 21.72
N ARG A 285 -9.26 -9.01 21.26
CA ARG A 285 -8.54 -9.98 22.08
C ARG A 285 -7.08 -10.01 21.64
N LYS A 286 -6.16 -9.70 22.54
CA LYS A 286 -4.71 -9.68 22.28
C LYS A 286 -4.25 -10.97 21.61
N ASN A 287 -3.40 -10.83 20.59
CA ASN A 287 -2.81 -11.91 19.79
C ASN A 287 -3.83 -12.77 19.01
N ARG A 288 -5.12 -12.37 18.90
CA ARG A 288 -6.15 -13.19 18.24
C ARG A 288 -7.10 -12.40 17.34
N THR A 289 -7.73 -11.37 17.89
CA THR A 289 -8.81 -10.66 17.17
C THR A 289 -8.59 -9.17 17.29
N PHE A 290 -8.60 -8.52 16.17
CA PHE A 290 -8.34 -7.10 16.05
C PHE A 290 -9.51 -6.40 15.36
N TYR A 291 -9.62 -5.11 15.55
CA TYR A 291 -10.52 -4.25 14.81
C TYR A 291 -9.74 -3.06 14.22
N PHE A 292 -10.22 -2.58 13.11
CA PHE A 292 -9.78 -1.32 12.50
C PHE A 292 -10.99 -0.68 11.82
N GLY A 293 -11.12 0.63 11.96
CA GLY A 293 -12.16 1.42 11.31
C GLY A 293 -11.61 2.77 10.90
N SER A 294 -12.12 3.31 9.81
CA SER A 294 -11.82 4.65 9.33
C SER A 294 -13.08 5.37 8.89
N LEU A 295 -13.11 6.67 9.13
CA LEU A 295 -14.18 7.56 8.68
C LEU A 295 -13.53 8.83 8.14
N GLU A 296 -14.01 9.29 6.98
CA GLU A 296 -13.67 10.60 6.44
C GLU A 296 -14.94 11.22 5.84
N ALA A 297 -15.12 12.50 6.06
CA ALA A 297 -16.17 13.28 5.46
C ALA A 297 -15.59 14.55 4.82
N THR A 298 -16.05 14.85 3.63
CA THR A 298 -15.67 16.06 2.89
C THR A 298 -16.91 16.89 2.59
N SER A 299 -16.88 18.15 3.00
CA SER A 299 -17.90 19.14 2.65
C SER A 299 -17.26 20.20 1.75
N THR A 300 -17.73 20.29 0.52
CA THR A 300 -17.21 21.24 -0.46
C THR A 300 -18.30 22.18 -0.95
N HIS A 301 -18.04 23.47 -0.86
CA HIS A 301 -18.85 24.51 -1.49
C HIS A 301 -17.99 25.22 -2.52
N THR A 302 -18.35 25.09 -3.79
CA THR A 302 -17.65 25.72 -4.91
C THR A 302 -18.63 26.40 -5.83
N THR A 303 -18.18 27.44 -6.50
CA THR A 303 -18.93 28.11 -7.56
C THR A 303 -18.24 27.81 -8.88
N GLU A 304 -18.95 27.22 -9.83
CA GLU A 304 -18.51 27.05 -11.21
C GLU A 304 -19.17 28.08 -12.11
N ASN A 305 -18.36 28.75 -12.91
CA ASN A 305 -18.85 29.59 -13.99
C ASN A 305 -19.01 28.78 -15.26
N ARG A 306 -20.22 28.80 -15.85
CA ARG A 306 -20.47 28.18 -17.15
C ARG A 306 -20.89 29.27 -18.15
N LEU A 307 -20.14 29.43 -19.21
CA LEU A 307 -20.57 30.18 -20.37
C LEU A 307 -21.53 29.33 -21.17
N VAL A 308 -22.78 29.79 -21.29
CA VAL A 308 -23.80 29.14 -22.11
C VAL A 308 -24.20 30.11 -23.21
N THR A 309 -24.08 29.67 -24.46
CA THR A 309 -24.63 30.39 -25.60
C THR A 309 -26.12 30.12 -25.69
N VAL A 310 -26.93 31.15 -25.53
CA VAL A 310 -28.40 31.05 -25.71
C VAL A 310 -28.77 31.54 -27.09
N PRO A 311 -29.69 30.91 -27.79
CA PRO A 311 -30.21 31.42 -29.05
C PRO A 311 -30.96 32.76 -28.78
N THR A 312 -30.65 33.79 -29.55
CA THR A 312 -31.30 35.08 -29.54
C THR A 312 -32.61 35.04 -30.33
#